data_9ae482f7079e297b6c41e3c3f7ca626a
#
_entry.id   9ae482f7079e297b6c41e3c3f7ca626a
#
_cell.length_a   1.000
_cell.length_b   1.000
_cell.length_c   1.000
_cell.angle_alpha   90.00
_cell.angle_beta   90.00
_cell.angle_gamma   90.00
#
_symmetry.space_group_name_H-M   'P 1'
#
loop_
_entity.id
_entity.type
_entity.pdbx_description
1 polymer ?
#
loop_
_entity_poly.entity_id
_entity_poly.type
_entity_poly.pdbx_seq_one_letter_code
_entity_poly.pdbx_strand_id
1 'polypeptide(L)'
;MISDGGKRMIEFENISKRYENGYDALKHVNFSLKKGEMAFLTGHSGAGKSTLLKLIALIDRPTNGKILLNGHNIAKLSNRKVPLVRRQMGIIFQNPYLLDDYTIFENVAMPLMIAGYRHQEIGRRVRAALAKVGLLKKEKFYPQSLSGGEQQRVGIARAVVNKPAILLADEPTGNLDPELSAEIMALFEQFNQVGVSVLIASHDLALITQLNYRL
;
A
#
# COMPACT_ATOMS: atom_id res chain seq x y z
N MET A 1 33.70 5.11 -1.78
CA MET A 1 32.30 4.66 -1.97
C MET A 1 31.43 5.90 -1.78
N ILE A 2 30.97 6.48 -2.87
CA ILE A 2 30.10 7.68 -2.84
C ILE A 2 28.71 7.20 -2.48
N SER A 3 28.20 7.57 -1.29
CA SER A 3 26.82 7.30 -0.88
C SER A 3 25.89 8.02 -1.84
N ASP A 4 25.17 7.26 -2.65
CA ASP A 4 24.11 7.75 -3.53
C ASP A 4 23.01 8.39 -2.68
N GLY A 5 23.01 9.74 -2.65
CA GLY A 5 22.26 10.60 -1.73
C GLY A 5 20.77 10.73 -2.01
N GLY A 6 20.11 9.71 -2.56
CA GLY A 6 18.66 9.70 -2.73
C GLY A 6 17.95 9.73 -1.37
N LYS A 7 17.08 10.74 -1.14
CA LYS A 7 16.26 10.81 0.10
C LYS A 7 15.49 9.51 0.29
N ARG A 8 15.72 8.81 1.40
CA ARG A 8 15.01 7.57 1.73
C ARG A 8 13.57 7.87 2.12
N MET A 9 12.63 7.10 1.57
CA MET A 9 11.22 7.11 1.96
C MET A 9 11.02 6.28 3.21
N ILE A 10 11.58 5.03 3.21
CA ILE A 10 11.55 4.09 4.33
C ILE A 10 12.95 3.59 4.60
N GLU A 11 13.24 3.40 5.89
CA GLU A 11 14.47 2.74 6.33
C GLU A 11 14.19 1.89 7.57
N PHE A 12 14.60 0.63 7.52
CA PHE A 12 14.63 -0.30 8.65
C PHE A 12 16.06 -0.41 9.16
N GLU A 13 16.23 -0.13 10.46
CA GLU A 13 17.48 -0.31 11.16
C GLU A 13 17.34 -1.42 12.19
N ASN A 14 17.91 -2.59 11.89
CA ASN A 14 18.00 -3.75 12.78
C ASN A 14 16.62 -4.18 13.33
N ILE A 15 15.61 -4.26 12.48
CA ILE A 15 14.24 -4.60 12.86
C ILE A 15 14.11 -6.08 13.17
N SER A 16 13.56 -6.35 14.36
CA SER A 16 13.09 -7.68 14.75
C SER A 16 11.63 -7.62 15.16
N LYS A 17 10.86 -8.64 14.78
CA LYS A 17 9.46 -8.81 15.19
C LYS A 17 9.24 -10.23 15.68
N ARG A 18 8.89 -10.33 16.96
CA ARG A 18 8.43 -11.57 17.60
C ARG A 18 6.99 -11.40 18.04
N TYR A 19 6.15 -12.34 17.68
CA TYR A 19 4.75 -12.38 18.12
C TYR A 19 4.62 -13.04 19.50
N GLU A 20 3.49 -12.81 20.17
CA GLU A 20 3.21 -13.34 21.52
C GLU A 20 3.26 -14.87 21.61
N ASN A 21 2.92 -15.57 20.51
CA ASN A 21 3.03 -17.03 20.38
C ASN A 21 4.47 -17.53 20.26
N GLY A 22 5.49 -16.65 20.39
CA GLY A 22 6.91 -16.97 20.30
C GLY A 22 7.48 -17.04 18.89
N TYR A 23 6.68 -16.82 17.83
CA TYR A 23 7.12 -16.85 16.44
C TYR A 23 7.93 -15.60 16.09
N ASP A 24 9.15 -15.81 15.61
CA ASP A 24 10.04 -14.76 15.11
C ASP A 24 9.78 -14.51 13.62
N ALA A 25 8.97 -13.51 13.30
CA ALA A 25 8.61 -13.18 11.94
C ALA A 25 9.69 -12.40 11.18
N LEU A 26 10.48 -11.57 11.89
CA LEU A 26 11.62 -10.83 11.34
C LEU A 26 12.77 -10.85 12.34
N LYS A 27 13.99 -11.04 11.84
CA LYS A 27 15.22 -11.08 12.65
C LYS A 27 16.27 -10.14 12.04
N HIS A 28 16.61 -9.07 12.76
CA HIS A 28 17.69 -8.12 12.41
C HIS A 28 17.63 -7.60 10.96
N VAL A 29 16.41 -7.33 10.46
CA VAL A 29 16.19 -6.89 9.07
C VAL A 29 16.64 -5.44 8.91
N ASN A 30 17.46 -5.21 7.86
CA ASN A 30 17.83 -3.90 7.36
C ASN A 30 17.29 -3.77 5.93
N PHE A 31 16.57 -2.69 5.67
CA PHE A 31 15.92 -2.45 4.39
C PHE A 31 15.78 -0.96 4.15
N SER A 32 15.87 -0.51 2.93
CA SER A 32 15.57 0.87 2.58
C SER A 32 14.87 0.97 1.23
N LEU A 33 13.91 1.92 1.13
CA LEU A 33 13.23 2.32 -0.09
C LEU A 33 13.48 3.79 -0.33
N LYS A 34 13.96 4.17 -1.52
CA LYS A 34 14.17 5.57 -1.90
C LYS A 34 12.83 6.25 -2.23
N LYS A 35 12.79 7.59 -2.17
CA LYS A 35 11.63 8.35 -2.65
C LYS A 35 11.42 8.14 -4.14
N GLY A 36 10.16 7.87 -4.54
CA GLY A 36 9.80 7.59 -5.93
C GLY A 36 10.31 6.26 -6.46
N GLU A 37 10.90 5.42 -5.62
CA GLU A 37 11.30 4.06 -6.00
C GLU A 37 10.09 3.13 -5.98
N MET A 38 10.05 2.22 -6.95
CA MET A 38 9.18 1.04 -6.94
C MET A 38 10.05 -0.20 -6.70
N ALA A 39 9.69 -1.02 -5.71
CA ALA A 39 10.43 -2.21 -5.33
C ALA A 39 9.48 -3.36 -4.94
N PHE A 40 9.98 -4.59 -5.05
CA PHE A 40 9.25 -5.79 -4.67
C PHE A 40 9.88 -6.47 -3.45
N LEU A 41 9.02 -6.98 -2.57
CA LEU A 41 9.38 -7.91 -1.52
C LEU A 41 9.01 -9.31 -2.00
N THR A 42 10.02 -10.15 -2.22
CA THR A 42 9.82 -11.52 -2.68
C THR A 42 10.19 -12.53 -1.59
N GLY A 43 9.76 -13.75 -1.75
CA GLY A 43 10.05 -14.85 -0.84
C GLY A 43 8.86 -15.79 -0.67
N HIS A 44 9.11 -16.96 -0.11
CA HIS A 44 8.08 -17.96 0.16
C HIS A 44 7.00 -17.45 1.13
N SER A 45 5.87 -18.16 1.19
CA SER A 45 4.84 -17.89 2.20
C SER A 45 5.45 -18.00 3.61
N GLY A 46 5.11 -17.06 4.50
CA GLY A 46 5.69 -16.99 5.85
C GLY A 46 7.06 -16.31 5.94
N ALA A 47 7.67 -15.84 4.86
CA ALA A 47 8.97 -15.14 4.87
C ALA A 47 8.96 -13.78 5.57
N GLY A 48 7.81 -13.32 6.10
CA GLY A 48 7.70 -12.05 6.83
C GLY A 48 7.31 -10.85 5.98
N LYS A 49 7.00 -11.00 4.67
CA LYS A 49 6.62 -9.91 3.76
C LYS A 49 5.45 -9.07 4.28
N SER A 50 4.34 -9.71 4.59
CA SER A 50 3.15 -9.02 5.14
C SER A 50 3.43 -8.41 6.52
N THR A 51 4.28 -9.05 7.35
CA THR A 51 4.70 -8.47 8.62
C THR A 51 5.48 -7.19 8.40
N LEU A 52 6.41 -7.16 7.45
CA LEU A 52 7.17 -5.95 7.10
C LEU A 52 6.24 -4.82 6.67
N LEU A 53 5.27 -5.08 5.78
CA LEU A 53 4.28 -4.09 5.37
C LEU A 53 3.42 -3.60 6.55
N LYS A 54 2.97 -4.51 7.45
CA LYS A 54 2.20 -4.14 8.65
C LYS A 54 2.98 -3.23 9.60
N LEU A 55 4.30 -3.44 9.73
CA LEU A 55 5.15 -2.58 10.54
C LEU A 55 5.29 -1.17 9.94
N ILE A 56 5.46 -1.05 8.61
CA ILE A 56 5.49 0.25 7.93
C ILE A 56 4.16 0.98 8.09
N ALA A 57 3.04 0.25 7.89
CA ALA A 57 1.69 0.78 8.03
C ALA A 57 1.28 1.08 9.48
N LEU A 58 2.14 0.79 10.46
CA LEU A 58 1.85 0.91 11.91
C LEU A 58 0.63 0.09 12.36
N ILE A 59 0.25 -0.94 11.60
CA ILE A 59 -0.77 -1.92 12.01
C ILE A 59 -0.21 -2.76 13.16
N ASP A 60 1.09 -3.02 13.11
CA ASP A 60 1.84 -3.72 14.14
C ASP A 60 3.07 -2.90 14.56
N ARG A 61 3.75 -3.32 15.62
CA ARG A 61 4.96 -2.67 16.14
C ARG A 61 6.13 -3.64 16.12
N PRO A 62 7.36 -3.17 15.82
CA PRO A 62 8.53 -4.01 15.95
C PRO A 62 8.81 -4.31 17.43
N THR A 63 9.43 -5.48 17.68
CA THR A 63 9.93 -5.82 19.01
C THR A 63 11.20 -5.02 19.31
N ASN A 64 12.09 -4.90 18.32
CA ASN A 64 13.34 -4.13 18.41
C ASN A 64 13.63 -3.42 17.09
N GLY A 65 14.51 -2.41 17.14
CA GLY A 65 15.00 -1.66 16.00
C GLY A 65 14.25 -0.34 15.77
N LYS A 66 14.54 0.32 14.63
CA LYS A 66 13.91 1.59 14.25
C LYS A 66 13.34 1.49 12.84
N ILE A 67 12.19 2.14 12.64
CA ILE A 67 11.58 2.33 11.32
C ILE A 67 11.53 3.83 11.07
N LEU A 68 12.26 4.27 10.06
CA LEU A 68 12.25 5.66 9.65
C LEU A 68 11.36 5.84 8.43
N LEU A 69 10.43 6.78 8.52
CA LEU A 69 9.62 7.26 7.39
C LEU A 69 10.02 8.72 7.12
N ASN A 70 10.52 9.01 5.93
CA ASN A 70 11.10 10.34 5.63
C ASN A 70 12.09 10.84 6.69
N GLY A 71 12.92 9.96 7.26
CA GLY A 71 13.89 10.27 8.32
C GLY A 71 13.32 10.35 9.74
N HIS A 72 12.01 10.24 9.92
CA HIS A 72 11.36 10.28 11.23
C HIS A 72 11.08 8.88 11.76
N ASN A 73 11.56 8.57 12.98
CA ASN A 73 11.31 7.26 13.60
C ASN A 73 9.83 7.11 13.97
N ILE A 74 9.15 6.18 13.29
CA ILE A 74 7.74 5.88 13.50
C ILE A 74 7.49 4.69 14.44
N ALA A 75 8.51 3.89 14.78
CA ALA A 75 8.35 2.67 15.57
C ALA A 75 7.76 2.94 16.98
N LYS A 76 8.10 4.08 17.57
CA LYS A 76 7.69 4.46 18.94
C LYS A 76 6.65 5.59 18.96
N LEU A 77 5.97 5.86 17.87
CA LEU A 77 4.94 6.89 17.83
C LEU A 77 3.77 6.54 18.76
N SER A 78 3.26 7.56 19.46
CA SER A 78 2.02 7.43 20.25
C SER A 78 0.83 7.12 19.34
N ASN A 79 -0.15 6.37 19.84
CA ASN A 79 -1.33 5.99 19.07
C ASN A 79 -2.10 7.20 18.51
N ARG A 80 -2.06 8.35 19.19
CA ARG A 80 -2.68 9.60 18.72
C ARG A 80 -2.05 10.14 17.43
N LYS A 81 -0.76 9.85 17.17
CA LYS A 81 -0.04 10.30 15.96
C LYS A 81 -0.12 9.31 14.80
N VAL A 82 -0.46 8.05 15.07
CA VAL A 82 -0.58 7.00 14.05
C VAL A 82 -1.51 7.38 12.89
N PRO A 83 -2.73 7.92 13.10
CA PRO A 83 -3.61 8.32 12.00
C PRO A 83 -2.99 9.37 11.06
N LEU A 84 -2.19 10.30 11.61
CA LEU A 84 -1.53 11.34 10.80
C LEU A 84 -0.49 10.74 9.85
N VAL A 85 0.23 9.72 10.30
CA VAL A 85 1.21 9.00 9.48
C VAL A 85 0.51 8.13 8.44
N ARG A 86 -0.53 7.38 8.82
CA ARG A 86 -1.29 6.53 7.90
C ARG A 86 -1.97 7.31 6.77
N ARG A 87 -2.35 8.59 6.98
CA ARG A 87 -2.89 9.45 5.92
C ARG A 87 -1.90 9.71 4.78
N GLN A 88 -0.59 9.52 5.01
CA GLN A 88 0.45 9.66 4.01
C GLN A 88 0.71 8.37 3.22
N MET A 89 0.02 7.28 3.58
CA MET A 89 0.18 5.95 3.00
C MET A 89 -1.11 5.49 2.35
N GLY A 90 -1.01 4.85 1.20
CA GLY A 90 -2.06 4.02 0.63
C GLY A 90 -1.74 2.56 0.89
N ILE A 91 -2.70 1.81 1.43
CA ILE A 91 -2.51 0.39 1.74
C ILE A 91 -3.49 -0.41 0.91
N ILE A 92 -2.97 -1.39 0.19
CA ILE A 92 -3.72 -2.28 -0.70
C ILE A 92 -3.46 -3.70 -0.21
N PHE A 93 -4.53 -4.43 0.09
CA PHE A 93 -4.48 -5.80 0.55
C PHE A 93 -4.88 -6.75 -0.59
N GLN A 94 -4.51 -8.01 -0.50
CA GLN A 94 -4.94 -9.07 -1.41
C GLN A 94 -6.47 -9.16 -1.48
N ASN A 95 -7.16 -9.10 -0.31
CA ASN A 95 -8.59 -8.84 -0.25
C ASN A 95 -8.80 -7.35 0.00
N PRO A 96 -9.55 -6.61 -0.83
CA PRO A 96 -9.71 -5.17 -0.70
C PRO A 96 -10.53 -4.72 0.52
N TYR A 97 -11.19 -5.65 1.24
CA TYR A 97 -12.01 -5.34 2.43
C TYR A 97 -12.94 -4.16 2.19
N LEU A 98 -13.74 -4.24 1.12
CA LEU A 98 -14.76 -3.23 0.85
C LEU A 98 -15.91 -3.39 1.83
N LEU A 99 -16.56 -2.28 2.16
CA LEU A 99 -17.73 -2.25 3.01
C LEU A 99 -18.95 -2.52 2.14
N ASP A 100 -19.60 -3.64 2.37
CA ASP A 100 -20.70 -4.16 1.52
C ASP A 100 -21.96 -3.29 1.55
N ASP A 101 -22.21 -2.61 2.66
CA ASP A 101 -23.35 -1.71 2.84
C ASP A 101 -23.10 -0.29 2.27
N TYR A 102 -21.93 -0.05 1.69
CA TYR A 102 -21.52 1.22 1.12
C TYR A 102 -21.32 1.09 -0.39
N THR A 103 -21.74 2.12 -1.12
CA THR A 103 -21.46 2.21 -2.56
C THR A 103 -19.96 2.28 -2.84
N ILE A 104 -19.58 2.06 -4.10
CA ILE A 104 -18.21 2.23 -4.58
C ILE A 104 -17.69 3.64 -4.27
N PHE A 105 -18.53 4.66 -4.51
CA PHE A 105 -18.21 6.04 -4.19
C PHE A 105 -17.88 6.21 -2.70
N GLU A 106 -18.73 5.71 -1.81
CA GLU A 106 -18.58 5.84 -0.37
C GLU A 106 -17.35 5.08 0.15
N ASN A 107 -17.08 3.87 -0.36
CA ASN A 107 -15.86 3.13 -0.05
C ASN A 107 -14.60 3.94 -0.36
N VAL A 108 -14.54 4.61 -1.52
CA VAL A 108 -13.40 5.44 -1.92
C VAL A 108 -13.37 6.78 -1.18
N ALA A 109 -14.53 7.32 -0.80
CA ALA A 109 -14.65 8.60 -0.06
C ALA A 109 -14.12 8.52 1.38
N MET A 110 -14.20 7.35 2.00
CA MET A 110 -13.94 7.16 3.43
C MET A 110 -12.61 7.75 3.93
N PRO A 111 -11.45 7.56 3.28
CA PRO A 111 -10.19 8.17 3.74
C PRO A 111 -10.24 9.71 3.74
N LEU A 112 -10.97 10.31 2.80
CA LEU A 112 -11.12 11.77 2.72
C LEU A 112 -12.05 12.30 3.80
N MET A 113 -13.14 11.58 4.10
CA MET A 113 -14.06 11.91 5.19
C MET A 113 -13.34 11.89 6.54
N ILE A 114 -12.55 10.83 6.80
CA ILE A 114 -11.72 10.71 8.02
C ILE A 114 -10.66 11.82 8.08
N ALA A 115 -10.14 12.26 6.94
CA ALA A 115 -9.18 13.36 6.86
C ALA A 115 -9.82 14.75 7.05
N GLY A 116 -11.17 14.86 7.05
CA GLY A 116 -11.89 16.11 7.26
C GLY A 116 -12.04 17.00 6.02
N TYR A 117 -11.97 16.41 4.81
CA TYR A 117 -12.20 17.16 3.58
C TYR A 117 -13.65 17.63 3.44
N ARG A 118 -13.84 18.78 2.76
CA ARG A 118 -15.17 19.30 2.45
C ARG A 118 -15.90 18.43 1.42
N HIS A 119 -17.21 18.32 1.51
CA HIS A 119 -18.03 17.44 0.67
C HIS A 119 -17.78 17.63 -0.84
N GLN A 120 -17.71 18.88 -1.31
CA GLN A 120 -17.45 19.17 -2.73
C GLN A 120 -16.07 18.66 -3.20
N GLU A 121 -15.06 18.75 -2.36
CA GLU A 121 -13.72 18.26 -2.66
C GLU A 121 -13.67 16.73 -2.67
N ILE A 122 -14.38 16.08 -1.74
CA ILE A 122 -14.52 14.62 -1.71
C ILE A 122 -15.09 14.13 -3.03
N GLY A 123 -16.20 14.69 -3.52
CA GLY A 123 -16.83 14.29 -4.77
C GLY A 123 -15.88 14.37 -5.97
N ARG A 124 -15.13 15.47 -6.08
CA ARG A 124 -14.16 15.68 -7.15
C ARG A 124 -13.01 14.65 -7.10
N ARG A 125 -12.44 14.42 -5.91
CA ARG A 125 -11.30 13.51 -5.73
C ARG A 125 -11.70 12.05 -5.94
N VAL A 126 -12.85 11.64 -5.42
CA VAL A 126 -13.37 10.27 -5.58
C VAL A 126 -13.60 9.94 -7.04
N ARG A 127 -14.28 10.83 -7.79
CA ARG A 127 -14.54 10.60 -9.22
C ARG A 127 -13.25 10.58 -10.03
N ALA A 128 -12.27 11.42 -9.70
CA ALA A 128 -10.96 11.37 -10.32
C ALA A 128 -10.22 10.04 -10.05
N ALA A 129 -10.28 9.52 -8.81
CA ALA A 129 -9.70 8.24 -8.46
C ALA A 129 -10.41 7.08 -9.16
N LEU A 130 -11.75 7.08 -9.20
CA LEU A 130 -12.54 6.07 -9.89
C LEU A 130 -12.32 6.09 -11.42
N ALA A 131 -12.17 7.28 -12.01
CA ALA A 131 -11.82 7.41 -13.43
C ALA A 131 -10.46 6.79 -13.74
N LYS A 132 -9.45 6.99 -12.88
CA LYS A 132 -8.11 6.40 -13.03
C LYS A 132 -8.12 4.88 -13.08
N VAL A 133 -9.02 4.23 -12.35
CA VAL A 133 -9.15 2.77 -12.31
C VAL A 133 -10.27 2.24 -13.22
N GLY A 134 -10.85 3.09 -14.10
CA GLY A 134 -11.87 2.70 -15.07
C GLY A 134 -13.26 2.40 -14.49
N LEU A 135 -13.56 2.86 -13.26
CA LEU A 135 -14.81 2.53 -12.54
C LEU A 135 -15.76 3.71 -12.31
N LEU A 136 -15.53 4.86 -12.97
CA LEU A 136 -16.36 6.06 -12.74
C LEU A 136 -17.85 5.80 -12.99
N LYS A 137 -18.20 5.04 -14.03
CA LYS A 137 -19.60 4.72 -14.38
C LYS A 137 -20.30 3.84 -13.33
N LYS A 138 -19.53 3.18 -12.47
CA LYS A 138 -20.02 2.28 -11.42
C LYS A 138 -20.02 2.92 -10.02
N GLU A 139 -19.85 4.24 -9.90
CA GLU A 139 -19.73 4.94 -8.60
C GLU A 139 -20.88 4.66 -7.62
N LYS A 140 -22.08 4.40 -8.13
CA LYS A 140 -23.30 4.12 -7.34
C LYS A 140 -23.56 2.63 -7.09
N PHE A 141 -22.71 1.75 -7.62
CA PHE A 141 -22.84 0.32 -7.44
C PHE A 141 -22.32 -0.09 -6.06
N TYR A 142 -22.70 -1.28 -5.61
CA TYR A 142 -22.24 -1.91 -4.39
C TYR A 142 -21.17 -2.98 -4.68
N PRO A 143 -20.28 -3.28 -3.73
CA PRO A 143 -19.18 -4.26 -3.93
C PRO A 143 -19.64 -5.61 -4.48
N GLN A 144 -20.78 -6.13 -4.02
CA GLN A 144 -21.30 -7.45 -4.40
C GLN A 144 -21.66 -7.55 -5.90
N SER A 145 -21.87 -6.42 -6.58
CA SER A 145 -22.18 -6.37 -8.00
C SER A 145 -20.95 -6.28 -8.90
N LEU A 146 -19.74 -6.26 -8.32
CA LEU A 146 -18.47 -6.15 -9.02
C LEU A 146 -17.73 -7.49 -9.08
N SER A 147 -16.98 -7.70 -10.19
CA SER A 147 -16.01 -8.77 -10.27
C SER A 147 -14.86 -8.59 -9.26
N GLY A 148 -14.12 -9.66 -8.96
CA GLY A 148 -12.97 -9.58 -8.04
C GLY A 148 -11.92 -8.56 -8.47
N GLY A 149 -11.60 -8.49 -9.78
CA GLY A 149 -10.68 -7.49 -10.31
C GLY A 149 -11.21 -6.06 -10.21
N GLU A 150 -12.53 -5.85 -10.37
CA GLU A 150 -13.15 -4.54 -10.16
C GLU A 150 -13.12 -4.14 -8.67
N GLN A 151 -13.39 -5.09 -7.76
CA GLN A 151 -13.27 -4.84 -6.32
C GLN A 151 -11.84 -4.45 -5.93
N GLN A 152 -10.84 -5.12 -6.51
CA GLN A 152 -9.43 -4.79 -6.32
C GLN A 152 -9.13 -3.37 -6.80
N ARG A 153 -9.62 -2.97 -7.97
CA ARG A 153 -9.47 -1.60 -8.49
C ARG A 153 -10.14 -0.56 -7.59
N VAL A 154 -11.28 -0.87 -6.96
CA VAL A 154 -11.88 0.01 -5.93
C VAL A 154 -10.95 0.16 -4.73
N GLY A 155 -10.36 -0.94 -4.26
CA GLY A 155 -9.35 -0.92 -3.19
C GLY A 155 -8.16 -0.01 -3.52
N ILE A 156 -7.67 -0.06 -4.77
CA ILE A 156 -6.61 0.82 -5.26
C ILE A 156 -7.08 2.28 -5.29
N ALA A 157 -8.26 2.56 -5.85
CA ALA A 157 -8.82 3.92 -5.88
C ALA A 157 -8.93 4.51 -4.46
N ARG A 158 -9.39 3.71 -3.49
CA ARG A 158 -9.46 4.09 -2.07
C ARG A 158 -8.09 4.39 -1.48
N ALA A 159 -7.06 3.61 -1.85
CA ALA A 159 -5.70 3.81 -1.36
C ALA A 159 -5.05 5.09 -1.91
N VAL A 160 -5.37 5.48 -3.15
CA VAL A 160 -4.72 6.64 -3.82
C VAL A 160 -5.50 7.95 -3.71
N VAL A 161 -6.77 7.91 -3.29
CA VAL A 161 -7.67 9.09 -3.29
C VAL A 161 -7.15 10.27 -2.48
N ASN A 162 -6.39 9.98 -1.42
CA ASN A 162 -5.74 10.99 -0.56
C ASN A 162 -4.36 11.44 -1.07
N LYS A 163 -3.92 11.00 -2.26
CA LYS A 163 -2.61 11.28 -2.84
C LYS A 163 -1.46 10.93 -1.89
N PRO A 164 -1.32 9.66 -1.51
CA PRO A 164 -0.30 9.23 -0.57
C PRO A 164 1.11 9.41 -1.16
N ALA A 165 2.11 9.58 -0.29
CA ALA A 165 3.52 9.63 -0.69
C ALA A 165 4.09 8.23 -0.97
N ILE A 166 3.45 7.19 -0.42
CA ILE A 166 3.83 5.78 -0.60
C ILE A 166 2.60 4.88 -0.71
N LEU A 167 2.69 3.89 -1.59
CA LEU A 167 1.76 2.76 -1.71
C LEU A 167 2.43 1.49 -1.18
N LEU A 168 1.73 0.79 -0.32
CA LEU A 168 2.09 -0.52 0.22
C LEU A 168 1.06 -1.52 -0.27
N ALA A 169 1.48 -2.56 -0.99
CA ALA A 169 0.58 -3.57 -1.52
C ALA A 169 1.00 -4.97 -1.07
N ASP A 170 0.08 -5.71 -0.48
CA ASP A 170 0.28 -7.09 -0.03
C ASP A 170 -0.48 -8.03 -0.97
N GLU A 171 0.27 -8.74 -1.84
CA GLU A 171 -0.25 -9.67 -2.84
C GLU A 171 -1.42 -9.09 -3.68
N PRO A 172 -1.27 -7.89 -4.29
CA PRO A 172 -2.39 -7.17 -4.89
C PRO A 172 -3.02 -7.86 -6.11
N THR A 173 -2.33 -8.86 -6.67
CA THR A 173 -2.75 -9.64 -7.85
C THR A 173 -3.00 -11.12 -7.54
N GLY A 174 -2.83 -11.55 -6.29
CA GLY A 174 -2.80 -12.96 -5.90
C GLY A 174 -4.08 -13.78 -6.17
N ASN A 175 -5.21 -13.13 -6.45
CA ASN A 175 -6.50 -13.77 -6.76
C ASN A 175 -7.01 -13.40 -8.16
N LEU A 176 -6.16 -12.86 -9.04
CA LEU A 176 -6.52 -12.36 -10.35
C LEU A 176 -5.88 -13.23 -11.43
N ASP A 177 -6.54 -13.28 -12.59
CA ASP A 177 -5.94 -13.86 -13.78
C ASP A 177 -4.76 -13.00 -14.29
N PRO A 178 -3.92 -13.53 -15.20
CA PRO A 178 -2.74 -12.83 -15.67
C PRO A 178 -3.02 -11.49 -16.37
N GLU A 179 -4.14 -11.36 -17.09
CA GLU A 179 -4.50 -10.14 -17.82
C GLU A 179 -4.87 -9.04 -16.83
N LEU A 180 -5.75 -9.32 -15.87
CA LEU A 180 -6.09 -8.38 -14.78
C LEU A 180 -4.89 -8.04 -13.91
N SER A 181 -3.99 -9.01 -13.67
CA SER A 181 -2.75 -8.77 -12.93
C SER A 181 -1.87 -7.74 -13.63
N ALA A 182 -1.71 -7.84 -14.95
CA ALA A 182 -0.96 -6.87 -15.75
C ALA A 182 -1.61 -5.47 -15.70
N GLU A 183 -2.95 -5.39 -15.79
CA GLU A 183 -3.67 -4.11 -15.65
C GLU A 183 -3.43 -3.44 -14.27
N ILE A 184 -3.48 -4.23 -13.20
CA ILE A 184 -3.21 -3.73 -11.84
C ILE A 184 -1.76 -3.24 -11.71
N MET A 185 -0.80 -3.98 -12.28
CA MET A 185 0.60 -3.57 -12.25
C MET A 185 0.84 -2.29 -13.06
N ALA A 186 0.20 -2.12 -14.21
CA ALA A 186 0.26 -0.89 -14.98
C ALA A 186 -0.28 0.33 -14.19
N LEU A 187 -1.29 0.15 -13.34
CA LEU A 187 -1.75 1.21 -12.42
C LEU A 187 -0.66 1.60 -11.40
N PHE A 188 0.03 0.62 -10.81
CA PHE A 188 1.13 0.92 -9.88
C PHE A 188 2.27 1.66 -10.58
N GLU A 189 2.64 1.27 -11.80
CA GLU A 189 3.63 1.98 -12.61
C GLU A 189 3.23 3.43 -12.88
N GLN A 190 1.96 3.68 -13.26
CA GLN A 190 1.46 5.04 -13.48
C GLN A 190 1.56 5.90 -12.21
N PHE A 191 1.26 5.34 -11.02
CA PHE A 191 1.44 6.08 -9.77
C PHE A 191 2.92 6.32 -9.44
N ASN A 192 3.79 5.35 -9.72
CA ASN A 192 5.22 5.52 -9.53
C ASN A 192 5.81 6.61 -10.46
N GLN A 193 5.41 6.64 -11.73
CA GLN A 193 5.84 7.65 -12.71
C GLN A 193 5.52 9.08 -12.28
N VAL A 194 4.48 9.29 -11.48
CA VAL A 194 4.16 10.61 -10.91
C VAL A 194 4.81 10.84 -9.54
N GLY A 195 5.79 10.02 -9.17
CA GLY A 195 6.66 10.20 -7.99
C GLY A 195 6.18 9.56 -6.70
N VAL A 196 5.13 8.72 -6.74
CA VAL A 196 4.71 7.92 -5.58
C VAL A 196 5.69 6.77 -5.37
N SER A 197 6.20 6.58 -4.16
CA SER A 197 6.99 5.40 -3.83
C SER A 197 6.08 4.18 -3.74
N VAL A 198 6.51 3.02 -4.23
CA VAL A 198 5.67 1.82 -4.27
C VAL A 198 6.44 0.62 -3.73
N LEU A 199 5.87 -0.10 -2.77
CA LEU A 199 6.41 -1.32 -2.21
C LEU A 199 5.37 -2.43 -2.30
N ILE A 200 5.66 -3.46 -3.08
CA ILE A 200 4.73 -4.56 -3.35
C ILE A 200 5.32 -5.85 -2.80
N ALA A 201 4.60 -6.52 -1.92
CA ALA A 201 4.88 -7.91 -1.57
C ALA A 201 4.18 -8.82 -2.58
N SER A 202 4.93 -9.71 -3.23
CA SER A 202 4.39 -10.72 -4.13
C SER A 202 5.27 -11.95 -4.16
N HIS A 203 4.66 -13.10 -4.40
CA HIS A 203 5.35 -14.36 -4.68
C HIS A 203 5.34 -14.73 -6.17
N ASP A 204 4.67 -13.94 -7.02
CA ASP A 204 4.63 -14.14 -8.47
C ASP A 204 5.91 -13.63 -9.12
N LEU A 205 6.91 -14.52 -9.21
CA LEU A 205 8.20 -14.21 -9.81
C LEU A 205 8.10 -13.96 -11.32
N ALA A 206 7.13 -14.59 -12.02
CA ALA A 206 6.96 -14.40 -13.46
C ALA A 206 6.54 -12.96 -13.77
N LEU A 207 5.57 -12.44 -13.03
CA LEU A 207 5.12 -11.05 -13.15
C LEU A 207 6.24 -10.05 -12.79
N ILE A 208 7.00 -10.33 -11.71
CA ILE A 208 8.04 -9.44 -11.21
C ILE A 208 9.22 -9.34 -12.17
N THR A 209 9.66 -10.48 -12.76
CA THR A 209 10.82 -10.49 -13.68
C THR A 209 10.54 -9.74 -14.99
N GLN A 210 9.29 -9.69 -15.42
CA GLN A 210 8.90 -8.91 -16.61
C GLN A 210 9.03 -7.39 -16.39
N LEU A 211 8.94 -6.92 -15.17
CA LEU A 211 8.87 -5.50 -14.84
C LEU A 211 10.24 -4.86 -14.56
N ASN A 212 11.30 -5.64 -14.43
CA ASN A 212 12.69 -5.20 -14.25
C ASN A 212 12.92 -4.16 -13.11
N TYR A 213 12.17 -4.30 -12.00
CA TYR A 213 12.34 -3.46 -10.81
C TYR A 213 13.23 -4.13 -9.76
N ARG A 214 13.63 -3.34 -8.76
CA ARG A 214 14.44 -3.85 -7.64
C ARG A 214 13.66 -4.87 -6.81
N LEU A 215 14.35 -5.99 -6.48
CA LEU A 215 13.92 -7.01 -5.53
C LEU A 215 14.54 -6.76 -4.16
#